data_a52c0b8a8464063d12de512392b1cb6b
#
_entry.id   a52c0b8a8464063d12de512392b1cb6b
#
_cell.length_a   1.000
_cell.length_b   1.000
_cell.length_c   1.000
_cell.angle_alpha   90.00
_cell.angle_beta   90.00
_cell.angle_gamma   90.00
#
_symmetry.space_group_name_H-M   'P 1'
#
loop_
_entity.id
_entity.type
_entity.pdbx_description
1 polymer ?
#
loop_
_entity_poly.entity_id
_entity_poly.type
_entity_poly.pdbx_seq_one_letter_code
_entity_poly.pdbx_strand_id
1 'polypeptide(L)'
;MAPRLFTFFPERRSRWCLTWSPVCSVVILTLLQFAMGPAGGFGLEDKNNVDSAKDVPLYSNIRLPAEHIPYFLHNNIDIAISCEKDSLCPFKKHLRELESCWGYEKNCKPEYRFSYPVCSEAASGWANTIEGAEEIFWKQGDFGYVKGMLHEMKTLCEPIKSGDSFLACTKYTRYCRASNLYIDLRNPRRNTDRYKEDFLQEGEIGGLCKLNKEVLMAEGEHKSPLQSWFAELQTYSQLNFQPMEYGNCDLIIEKPTYFMKLDAGVNMYHHFCDFINLYISQHINNSFNTDVNIVMWDTSYYGYGDLFSDTWKAFSDYSIIHLKSFDQKRVCFKEVVFSLLPRMRYGLFYNTPLVPDCLSMGMFRAFSQHVLFRLNITQDIPVIGKIRITFLIRSTQYRRILNQDELVKALKTVSVFDVRVVDYKDIGFSEQLKITYNSDIFISIHGAGLTHLLFLPDWAVIFELYNCEDDRCYLDLARLRGIHYMTWEKADKVIPQDKGHHPTLGDHPKFTNYSFDVTEFMRLVMSAAQKVTRHPKWPFTQYHNEL
;
A
#
# COMPACT_ATOMS: atom_id res chain seq x y z
N MET A 1 -31.21 -13.83 -38.54
CA MET A 1 -31.28 -12.37 -38.33
C MET A 1 -31.54 -12.16 -36.85
N ALA A 2 -30.51 -11.85 -36.10
CA ALA A 2 -30.59 -11.48 -34.68
C ALA A 2 -29.78 -10.18 -34.51
N PRO A 3 -30.32 -9.15 -33.86
CA PRO A 3 -29.62 -7.88 -33.71
C PRO A 3 -28.58 -7.96 -32.60
N ARG A 4 -27.38 -7.50 -32.93
CA ARG A 4 -26.30 -7.26 -31.98
C ARG A 4 -26.67 -6.07 -31.08
N LEU A 5 -26.84 -6.30 -29.79
CA LEU A 5 -26.88 -5.25 -28.77
C LEU A 5 -25.44 -4.79 -28.48
N PHE A 6 -25.08 -3.65 -29.00
CA PHE A 6 -23.94 -2.88 -28.53
C PHE A 6 -24.38 -2.10 -27.28
N THR A 7 -23.98 -2.55 -26.11
CA THR A 7 -24.05 -1.74 -24.90
C THR A 7 -22.85 -0.79 -24.87
N PHE A 8 -23.09 0.47 -25.20
CA PHE A 8 -22.19 1.56 -24.90
C PHE A 8 -22.21 1.80 -23.39
N PHE A 9 -21.13 1.45 -22.71
CA PHE A 9 -20.84 2.00 -21.39
C PHE A 9 -20.21 3.38 -21.57
N PRO A 10 -20.73 4.45 -20.95
CA PRO A 10 -20.04 5.72 -20.97
C PRO A 10 -18.75 5.59 -20.15
N GLU A 11 -17.62 5.81 -20.81
CA GLU A 11 -16.34 6.07 -20.15
C GLU A 11 -16.49 7.33 -19.29
N ARG A 12 -16.88 7.18 -18.02
CA ARG A 12 -16.64 8.22 -17.04
C ARG A 12 -15.15 8.26 -16.76
N ARG A 13 -14.46 9.12 -17.46
CA ARG A 13 -13.11 9.56 -17.12
C ARG A 13 -13.17 10.10 -15.69
N SER A 14 -12.65 9.33 -14.74
CA SER A 14 -12.29 9.85 -13.44
C SER A 14 -11.22 10.92 -13.68
N ARG A 15 -11.64 12.19 -13.62
CA ARG A 15 -10.72 13.32 -13.74
C ARG A 15 -9.87 13.36 -12.48
N TRP A 16 -8.66 12.81 -12.58
CA TRP A 16 -7.38 13.18 -12.01
C TRP A 16 -7.37 13.86 -10.62
N CYS A 17 -7.00 13.11 -9.58
CA CYS A 17 -6.31 13.66 -8.39
C CYS A 17 -4.89 14.15 -8.74
N LEU A 18 -4.69 14.73 -9.91
CA LEU A 18 -3.43 15.28 -10.37
C LEU A 18 -3.37 16.76 -9.99
N THR A 19 -2.84 17.06 -8.83
CA THR A 19 -2.34 18.42 -8.60
C THR A 19 -0.85 18.39 -8.35
N TRP A 20 -0.16 18.81 -9.36
CA TRP A 20 1.25 19.13 -9.42
C TRP A 20 1.55 20.43 -8.73
N SER A 21 2.60 20.45 -7.97
CA SER A 21 3.36 21.65 -7.71
C SER A 21 4.75 21.45 -8.31
N PRO A 22 5.07 22.11 -9.41
CA PRO A 22 6.44 22.27 -9.84
C PRO A 22 6.95 23.59 -9.27
N VAL A 23 7.47 23.64 -8.07
CA VAL A 23 8.45 24.66 -7.65
C VAL A 23 9.05 24.22 -6.32
N CYS A 24 10.25 23.71 -6.38
CA CYS A 24 11.36 24.08 -5.50
C CYS A 24 12.61 23.35 -5.99
N SER A 25 13.22 23.90 -7.03
CA SER A 25 14.64 23.72 -7.31
C SER A 25 15.30 25.04 -6.99
N VAL A 26 15.81 25.21 -5.78
CA VAL A 26 16.90 26.15 -5.49
C VAL A 26 17.78 25.48 -4.44
N VAL A 27 18.84 24.92 -4.94
CA VAL A 27 20.25 24.96 -4.52
C VAL A 27 20.52 25.47 -3.09
N ILE A 28 21.06 24.57 -2.26
CA ILE A 28 22.18 24.93 -1.38
C ILE A 28 23.22 23.81 -1.44
N LEU A 29 24.29 24.06 -2.19
CA LEU A 29 25.58 23.40 -2.03
C LEU A 29 26.20 23.92 -0.73
N THR A 30 26.47 23.08 0.22
CA THR A 30 27.49 23.31 1.24
C THR A 30 28.37 22.08 1.35
N LEU A 31 29.60 22.32 0.94
CA LEU A 31 30.77 21.46 1.10
C LEU A 31 31.02 21.16 2.59
N LEU A 32 31.20 19.88 2.91
CA LEU A 32 31.99 19.47 4.07
C LEU A 32 32.90 18.31 3.67
N GLN A 33 34.16 18.64 3.51
CA GLN A 33 35.30 17.73 3.52
C GLN A 33 35.46 17.16 4.94
N PHE A 34 35.58 15.85 5.10
CA PHE A 34 36.27 15.27 6.25
C PHE A 34 37.08 14.03 5.86
N ALA A 35 38.31 14.21 6.04
CA ALA A 35 39.48 13.37 6.35
C ALA A 35 39.37 11.83 6.27
N MET A 36 40.28 11.28 5.50
CA MET A 36 40.76 9.90 5.55
C MET A 36 41.59 9.65 6.80
N GLY A 37 41.37 8.55 7.49
CA GLY A 37 42.25 7.96 8.49
C GLY A 37 42.56 6.50 8.13
N PRO A 38 43.71 5.93 8.55
CA PRO A 38 44.37 4.85 7.85
C PRO A 38 43.93 3.43 8.28
N ALA A 39 44.22 2.50 7.36
CA ALA A 39 44.03 1.06 7.46
C ALA A 39 44.71 0.45 8.69
N GLY A 40 43.96 -0.35 9.45
CA GLY A 40 44.47 -1.30 10.42
C GLY A 40 44.13 -2.72 9.99
N GLY A 41 45.17 -3.50 9.68
CA GLY A 41 45.06 -4.93 9.43
C GLY A 41 44.71 -5.67 10.70
N PHE A 42 43.84 -6.69 10.58
CA PHE A 42 43.64 -7.68 11.63
C PHE A 42 43.82 -9.09 11.08
N GLY A 43 44.61 -9.83 11.85
CA GLY A 43 45.08 -11.16 11.57
C GLY A 43 43.98 -12.21 11.62
N LEU A 44 44.24 -13.27 10.89
CA LEU A 44 43.57 -14.55 10.93
C LEU A 44 43.77 -15.20 12.32
N GLU A 45 42.73 -15.40 13.06
CA GLU A 45 42.70 -16.45 14.10
C GLU A 45 41.68 -17.52 13.71
N ASP A 46 42.25 -18.69 13.43
CA ASP A 46 41.57 -19.96 13.32
C ASP A 46 40.97 -20.34 14.68
N LYS A 47 39.64 -20.48 14.75
CA LYS A 47 39.01 -21.25 15.82
C LYS A 47 37.88 -22.09 15.25
N ASN A 48 38.21 -23.36 15.02
CA ASN A 48 37.27 -24.46 14.99
C ASN A 48 36.40 -24.44 16.27
N ASN A 49 35.18 -23.95 16.13
CA ASN A 49 34.11 -24.26 17.06
C ASN A 49 32.90 -24.65 16.20
N VAL A 50 32.71 -25.94 16.04
CA VAL A 50 31.47 -26.54 15.57
C VAL A 50 30.49 -26.43 16.75
N ASP A 51 29.93 -25.24 16.95
CA ASP A 51 28.73 -25.11 17.74
C ASP A 51 27.56 -25.60 16.88
N SER A 52 26.94 -26.68 17.37
CA SER A 52 25.67 -27.17 16.86
C SER A 52 24.71 -25.98 16.76
N ALA A 53 24.42 -25.52 15.54
CA ALA A 53 23.36 -24.59 15.28
C ALA A 53 22.09 -25.21 15.89
N LYS A 54 21.62 -24.68 17.02
CA LYS A 54 20.30 -25.00 17.56
C LYS A 54 19.33 -24.64 16.44
N ASP A 55 18.59 -25.62 15.92
CA ASP A 55 17.54 -25.39 14.94
C ASP A 55 16.62 -24.31 15.47
N VAL A 56 16.70 -23.13 14.89
CA VAL A 56 15.86 -21.98 15.25
C VAL A 56 14.41 -22.36 14.92
N PRO A 57 13.48 -22.34 15.90
CA PRO A 57 12.12 -22.75 15.63
C PRO A 57 11.49 -21.97 14.47
N LEU A 58 10.75 -22.64 13.61
CA LEU A 58 10.12 -22.06 12.42
C LEU A 58 9.25 -20.82 12.73
N TYR A 59 8.68 -20.76 13.93
CA TYR A 59 7.83 -19.67 14.37
C TYR A 59 8.58 -18.43 14.92
N SER A 60 9.89 -18.51 15.14
CA SER A 60 10.67 -17.45 15.82
C SER A 60 10.75 -16.14 15.04
N ASN A 61 10.56 -16.20 13.72
CA ASN A 61 10.62 -15.04 12.82
C ASN A 61 9.26 -14.41 12.52
N ILE A 62 8.18 -14.87 13.19
CA ILE A 62 6.85 -14.29 13.00
C ILE A 62 6.81 -12.89 13.62
N ARG A 63 6.69 -11.87 12.79
CA ARG A 63 6.53 -10.46 13.19
C ARG A 63 5.23 -9.89 12.60
N LEU A 64 4.11 -10.40 13.10
CA LEU A 64 2.77 -9.99 12.68
C LEU A 64 1.97 -9.47 13.88
N PRO A 65 1.00 -8.56 13.66
CA PRO A 65 0.04 -8.19 14.70
C PRO A 65 -0.61 -9.44 15.30
N ALA A 66 -0.85 -9.43 16.61
CA ALA A 66 -1.45 -10.58 17.30
C ALA A 66 -2.76 -11.05 16.64
N GLU A 67 -3.54 -10.09 16.13
CA GLU A 67 -4.80 -10.34 15.42
C GLU A 67 -4.61 -11.09 14.09
N HIS A 68 -3.41 -11.04 13.48
CA HIS A 68 -3.12 -11.70 12.21
C HIS A 68 -2.54 -13.10 12.38
N ILE A 69 -2.08 -13.46 13.58
CA ILE A 69 -1.40 -14.74 13.84
C ILE A 69 -2.28 -15.95 13.51
N PRO A 70 -3.56 -16.04 13.89
CA PRO A 70 -4.41 -17.19 13.55
C PRO A 70 -4.49 -17.44 12.03
N TYR A 71 -4.68 -16.36 11.27
CA TYR A 71 -4.79 -16.41 9.80
C TYR A 71 -3.48 -16.81 9.13
N PHE A 72 -2.35 -16.34 9.66
CA PHE A 72 -1.03 -16.74 9.19
C PHE A 72 -0.76 -18.21 9.45
N LEU A 73 -1.06 -18.70 10.66
CA LEU A 73 -0.86 -20.11 11.04
C LEU A 73 -1.74 -21.06 10.24
N HIS A 74 -2.97 -20.64 9.88
CA HIS A 74 -3.87 -21.40 8.99
C HIS A 74 -3.20 -21.70 7.63
N ASN A 75 -2.47 -20.73 7.07
CA ASN A 75 -1.76 -20.88 5.80
C ASN A 75 -0.38 -21.54 5.92
N ASN A 76 0.12 -21.74 7.13
CA ASN A 76 1.48 -22.23 7.41
C ASN A 76 1.43 -23.35 8.45
N ILE A 77 0.81 -24.46 8.08
CA ILE A 77 0.55 -25.59 9.00
C ILE A 77 1.83 -26.17 9.62
N ASP A 78 2.94 -26.22 8.88
CA ASP A 78 4.20 -26.71 9.41
C ASP A 78 4.70 -25.82 10.55
N ILE A 79 4.50 -24.50 10.44
CA ILE A 79 4.82 -23.54 11.50
C ILE A 79 3.87 -23.75 12.70
N ALA A 80 2.58 -23.97 12.45
CA ALA A 80 1.61 -24.27 13.49
C ALA A 80 1.96 -25.55 14.26
N ILE A 81 2.33 -26.62 13.55
CA ILE A 81 2.77 -27.90 14.14
C ILE A 81 4.06 -27.72 14.95
N SER A 82 5.03 -26.93 14.43
CA SER A 82 6.27 -26.63 15.16
C SER A 82 5.97 -25.88 16.47
N CYS A 83 5.05 -24.90 16.42
CA CYS A 83 4.59 -24.16 17.59
C CYS A 83 3.84 -25.05 18.61
N GLU A 84 3.01 -25.97 18.14
CA GLU A 84 2.27 -26.90 19.00
C GLU A 84 3.21 -27.80 19.83
N LYS A 85 4.26 -28.31 19.18
CA LYS A 85 5.24 -29.21 19.80
C LYS A 85 6.16 -28.52 20.83
N ASP A 86 6.42 -27.21 20.66
CA ASP A 86 7.30 -26.46 21.55
C ASP A 86 6.54 -25.78 22.67
N SER A 87 6.85 -26.16 23.95
CA SER A 87 6.23 -25.57 25.14
C SER A 87 6.44 -24.05 25.26
N LEU A 88 7.51 -23.53 24.66
CA LEU A 88 7.90 -22.10 24.75
C LEU A 88 7.30 -21.25 23.61
N CYS A 89 6.57 -21.84 22.65
CA CYS A 89 5.98 -21.06 21.58
C CYS A 89 4.97 -20.02 22.10
N PRO A 90 5.17 -18.73 21.81
CA PRO A 90 4.30 -17.66 22.29
C PRO A 90 2.91 -17.64 21.61
N PHE A 91 2.75 -18.36 20.52
CA PHE A 91 1.55 -18.35 19.69
C PHE A 91 0.57 -19.48 20.00
N LYS A 92 0.82 -20.30 21.03
CA LYS A 92 -0.04 -21.44 21.38
C LYS A 92 -1.51 -21.10 21.57
N LYS A 93 -1.82 -19.92 22.13
CA LYS A 93 -3.20 -19.47 22.29
C LYS A 93 -3.96 -19.37 20.96
N HIS A 94 -3.26 -19.05 19.88
CA HIS A 94 -3.83 -18.87 18.54
C HIS A 94 -4.02 -20.20 17.78
N LEU A 95 -3.43 -21.29 18.25
CA LEU A 95 -3.64 -22.62 17.62
C LEU A 95 -5.09 -23.11 17.76
N ARG A 96 -5.85 -22.58 18.72
CA ARG A 96 -7.28 -22.87 18.88
C ARG A 96 -8.17 -22.17 17.84
N GLU A 97 -7.63 -21.18 17.14
CA GLU A 97 -8.31 -20.32 16.17
C GLU A 97 -7.91 -20.67 14.73
N LEU A 98 -7.37 -21.88 14.48
CA LEU A 98 -6.90 -22.31 13.15
C LEU A 98 -7.99 -22.41 12.08
N GLU A 99 -9.26 -22.29 12.45
CA GLU A 99 -10.35 -22.16 11.47
C GLU A 99 -10.40 -20.75 10.84
N SER A 100 -9.81 -19.74 11.52
CA SER A 100 -9.74 -18.36 11.01
C SER A 100 -8.90 -18.27 9.75
N CYS A 101 -9.45 -17.70 8.69
CA CYS A 101 -8.82 -17.61 7.37
C CYS A 101 -9.04 -16.21 6.76
N TRP A 102 -8.12 -15.76 5.91
CA TRP A 102 -8.25 -14.46 5.23
C TRP A 102 -9.45 -14.42 4.27
N GLY A 103 -9.81 -15.56 3.67
CA GLY A 103 -10.90 -15.70 2.71
C GLY A 103 -10.45 -16.20 1.34
N TYR A 104 -9.17 -16.18 1.03
CA TYR A 104 -8.63 -16.67 -0.24
C TYR A 104 -8.16 -18.12 -0.21
N GLU A 105 -8.06 -18.71 0.96
CA GLU A 105 -7.62 -20.09 1.16
C GLU A 105 -8.65 -21.07 0.60
N LYS A 106 -8.17 -22.22 0.11
CA LYS A 106 -9.01 -23.22 -0.55
C LYS A 106 -10.14 -23.76 0.35
N ASN A 107 -9.85 -23.92 1.64
CA ASN A 107 -10.76 -24.51 2.63
C ASN A 107 -11.37 -23.47 3.58
N CYS A 108 -11.25 -22.17 3.27
CA CYS A 108 -11.80 -21.10 4.09
C CYS A 108 -13.34 -21.11 4.03
N LYS A 109 -13.97 -21.31 5.18
CA LYS A 109 -15.41 -21.16 5.29
C LYS A 109 -15.79 -19.69 5.47
N PRO A 110 -16.90 -19.23 4.88
CA PRO A 110 -17.31 -17.82 4.96
C PRO A 110 -17.35 -17.28 6.38
N GLU A 111 -17.86 -18.02 7.34
CA GLU A 111 -18.02 -17.63 8.74
C GLU A 111 -16.71 -17.37 9.50
N TYR A 112 -15.57 -17.84 8.96
CA TYR A 112 -14.23 -17.67 9.57
C TYR A 112 -13.35 -16.66 8.83
N ARG A 113 -13.90 -15.96 7.84
CA ARG A 113 -13.18 -14.93 7.09
C ARG A 113 -12.73 -13.77 8.00
N PHE A 114 -11.59 -13.16 7.69
CA PHE A 114 -11.08 -11.99 8.38
C PHE A 114 -12.05 -10.80 8.33
N SER A 115 -12.78 -10.66 7.24
CA SER A 115 -13.67 -9.51 7.04
C SER A 115 -14.92 -9.82 6.25
N TYR A 116 -15.92 -9.00 6.54
CA TYR A 116 -17.17 -8.91 5.81
C TYR A 116 -17.44 -7.45 5.49
N PRO A 117 -17.39 -7.05 4.20
CA PRO A 117 -17.91 -5.75 3.80
C PRO A 117 -19.38 -5.63 4.18
N VAL A 118 -19.82 -4.39 4.41
CA VAL A 118 -21.21 -4.08 4.74
C VAL A 118 -21.78 -3.16 3.69
N CYS A 119 -22.93 -3.50 3.13
CA CYS A 119 -23.69 -2.65 2.22
C CYS A 119 -25.03 -2.25 2.86
N SER A 120 -25.42 -0.99 2.73
CA SER A 120 -26.69 -0.51 3.31
C SER A 120 -27.90 -0.86 2.45
N GLU A 121 -27.70 -1.04 1.15
CA GLU A 121 -28.74 -1.39 0.19
C GLU A 121 -28.19 -2.17 -1.01
N ALA A 122 -29.07 -2.81 -1.78
CA ALA A 122 -28.71 -3.45 -3.03
C ALA A 122 -28.41 -2.37 -4.09
N ALA A 123 -27.20 -2.38 -4.61
CA ALA A 123 -26.75 -1.38 -5.56
C ALA A 123 -27.30 -1.68 -6.97
N SER A 124 -28.29 -0.91 -7.42
CA SER A 124 -28.88 -1.05 -8.76
C SER A 124 -27.80 -1.06 -9.86
N GLY A 125 -27.87 -2.05 -10.73
CA GLY A 125 -26.90 -2.25 -11.80
C GLY A 125 -25.62 -3.02 -11.39
N TRP A 126 -25.41 -3.29 -10.09
CA TRP A 126 -24.32 -4.09 -9.57
C TRP A 126 -24.78 -5.46 -9.05
N ALA A 127 -25.81 -5.47 -8.22
CA ALA A 127 -26.40 -6.65 -7.62
C ALA A 127 -27.90 -6.46 -7.34
N ASN A 128 -28.63 -7.56 -7.26
CA ASN A 128 -30.07 -7.55 -6.95
C ASN A 128 -30.34 -7.70 -5.45
N THR A 129 -29.33 -8.06 -4.65
CA THR A 129 -29.43 -8.23 -3.19
C THR A 129 -28.26 -7.56 -2.49
N ILE A 130 -28.43 -7.26 -1.20
CA ILE A 130 -27.36 -6.71 -0.35
C ILE A 130 -26.19 -7.67 -0.30
N GLU A 131 -26.42 -8.94 -0.07
CA GLU A 131 -25.39 -9.99 0.01
C GLU A 131 -24.64 -10.11 -1.33
N GLY A 132 -25.33 -9.94 -2.45
CA GLY A 132 -24.71 -9.90 -3.78
C GLY A 132 -23.78 -8.69 -3.95
N ALA A 133 -24.19 -7.52 -3.45
CA ALA A 133 -23.38 -6.31 -3.45
C ALA A 133 -22.12 -6.48 -2.56
N GLU A 134 -22.29 -7.04 -1.36
CA GLU A 134 -21.20 -7.33 -0.42
C GLU A 134 -20.17 -8.30 -1.03
N GLU A 135 -20.63 -9.37 -1.68
CA GLU A 135 -19.75 -10.34 -2.32
C GLU A 135 -18.99 -9.73 -3.51
N ILE A 136 -19.62 -8.85 -4.31
CA ILE A 136 -18.95 -8.13 -5.41
C ILE A 136 -17.88 -7.20 -4.84
N PHE A 137 -18.21 -6.43 -3.80
CA PHE A 137 -17.30 -5.50 -3.16
C PHE A 137 -16.10 -6.24 -2.53
N TRP A 138 -16.36 -7.38 -1.87
CA TRP A 138 -15.33 -8.26 -1.33
C TRP A 138 -14.41 -8.81 -2.42
N LYS A 139 -14.96 -9.30 -3.54
CA LYS A 139 -14.17 -9.83 -4.67
C LYS A 139 -13.31 -8.77 -5.35
N GLN A 140 -13.77 -7.52 -5.40
CA GLN A 140 -13.07 -6.45 -6.12
C GLN A 140 -11.97 -5.79 -5.31
N GLY A 141 -12.10 -5.70 -4.01
CA GLY A 141 -11.21 -4.86 -3.21
C GLY A 141 -10.71 -5.45 -1.90
N ASP A 142 -11.26 -6.57 -1.45
CA ASP A 142 -10.86 -7.23 -0.21
C ASP A 142 -10.02 -8.50 -0.50
N PHE A 143 -9.91 -9.41 0.43
CA PHE A 143 -9.20 -10.68 0.27
C PHE A 143 -9.76 -11.55 -0.89
N GLY A 144 -10.97 -11.28 -1.34
CA GLY A 144 -11.50 -11.83 -2.58
C GLY A 144 -10.70 -11.44 -3.82
N TYR A 145 -10.07 -10.26 -3.83
CA TYR A 145 -9.14 -9.85 -4.87
C TYR A 145 -7.88 -10.73 -4.89
N VAL A 146 -7.29 -11.03 -3.72
CA VAL A 146 -6.17 -12.00 -3.60
C VAL A 146 -6.58 -13.36 -4.14
N LYS A 147 -7.78 -13.84 -3.78
CA LYS A 147 -8.32 -15.11 -4.28
C LYS A 147 -8.41 -15.13 -5.81
N GLY A 148 -8.87 -14.03 -6.40
CA GLY A 148 -8.91 -13.87 -7.85
C GLY A 148 -7.51 -13.94 -8.48
N MET A 149 -6.53 -13.22 -7.92
CA MET A 149 -5.15 -13.23 -8.41
C MET A 149 -4.54 -14.63 -8.33
N LEU A 150 -4.72 -15.35 -7.23
CA LEU A 150 -4.24 -16.72 -7.08
C LEU A 150 -4.86 -17.68 -8.12
N HIS A 151 -6.13 -17.50 -8.42
CA HIS A 151 -6.83 -18.31 -9.43
C HIS A 151 -6.38 -18.01 -10.88
N GLU A 152 -5.92 -16.78 -11.14
CA GLU A 152 -5.44 -16.36 -12.45
C GLU A 152 -3.99 -16.78 -12.73
N MET A 153 -3.25 -17.31 -11.74
CA MET A 153 -1.85 -17.70 -11.90
C MET A 153 -1.68 -18.78 -12.97
N LYS A 154 -0.80 -18.52 -13.95
CA LYS A 154 -0.42 -19.45 -15.02
C LYS A 154 1.09 -19.62 -15.03
N THR A 155 1.57 -20.86 -15.16
CA THR A 155 2.98 -21.14 -15.37
C THR A 155 3.37 -20.82 -16.80
N LEU A 156 4.36 -19.95 -16.94
CA LEU A 156 4.92 -19.51 -18.23
C LEU A 156 6.26 -20.19 -18.53
N CYS A 157 7.06 -20.46 -17.49
CA CYS A 157 8.35 -21.16 -17.56
C CYS A 157 8.30 -22.29 -16.54
N GLU A 158 8.20 -23.52 -17.04
CA GLU A 158 8.05 -24.71 -16.21
C GLU A 158 9.41 -25.41 -16.02
N PRO A 159 9.85 -25.67 -14.78
CA PRO A 159 11.10 -26.38 -14.54
C PRO A 159 11.03 -27.81 -15.09
N ILE A 160 12.10 -28.28 -15.76
CA ILE A 160 12.20 -29.66 -16.28
C ILE A 160 12.70 -30.59 -15.17
N LYS A 161 13.62 -30.10 -14.34
CA LYS A 161 14.19 -30.82 -13.19
C LYS A 161 14.31 -29.88 -11.98
N SER A 162 14.57 -30.48 -10.82
CA SER A 162 14.84 -29.71 -9.60
C SER A 162 16.02 -28.75 -9.80
N GLY A 163 15.85 -27.49 -9.38
CA GLY A 163 16.84 -26.42 -9.54
C GLY A 163 16.75 -25.64 -10.86
N ASP A 164 15.89 -26.04 -11.79
CA ASP A 164 15.61 -25.24 -12.99
C ASP A 164 14.83 -23.98 -12.64
N SER A 165 14.74 -23.07 -13.61
CA SER A 165 14.04 -21.80 -13.45
C SER A 165 12.52 -22.00 -13.51
N PHE A 166 11.82 -21.09 -12.86
CA PHE A 166 10.35 -21.04 -12.84
C PHE A 166 9.87 -19.60 -13.08
N LEU A 167 8.77 -19.45 -13.81
CA LEU A 167 8.03 -18.20 -13.92
C LEU A 167 6.54 -18.51 -13.99
N ALA A 168 5.76 -17.90 -13.10
CA ALA A 168 4.30 -17.90 -13.18
C ALA A 168 3.75 -16.49 -12.98
N CYS A 169 2.74 -16.13 -13.75
CA CYS A 169 2.12 -14.81 -13.70
C CYS A 169 0.60 -14.90 -13.63
N THR A 170 -0.03 -13.88 -13.06
CA THR A 170 -1.45 -13.61 -13.20
C THR A 170 -1.77 -13.07 -14.59
N LYS A 171 -3.05 -13.00 -14.93
CA LYS A 171 -3.53 -12.43 -16.19
C LYS A 171 -2.92 -11.05 -16.43
N TYR A 172 -2.50 -10.78 -17.67
CA TYR A 172 -1.81 -9.56 -18.12
C TYR A 172 -0.48 -9.30 -17.42
N THR A 173 0.15 -10.33 -16.86
CA THR A 173 1.41 -10.20 -16.10
C THR A 173 1.37 -9.10 -15.05
N ARG A 174 0.25 -8.94 -14.33
CA ARG A 174 0.08 -7.93 -13.28
C ARG A 174 0.90 -8.22 -12.03
N TYR A 175 1.05 -9.49 -11.74
CA TYR A 175 1.86 -10.03 -10.67
C TYR A 175 2.56 -11.28 -11.20
N CYS A 176 3.85 -11.44 -10.91
CA CYS A 176 4.57 -12.66 -11.24
C CYS A 176 5.47 -13.10 -10.09
N ARG A 177 5.76 -14.40 -10.04
CA ARG A 177 6.83 -14.95 -9.22
C ARG A 177 7.74 -15.80 -10.07
N ALA A 178 9.03 -15.69 -9.81
CA ALA A 178 10.07 -16.44 -10.52
C ALA A 178 11.08 -17.01 -9.56
N SER A 179 11.70 -18.11 -9.94
CA SER A 179 12.91 -18.64 -9.29
C SER A 179 14.01 -18.86 -10.30
N ASN A 180 15.26 -18.71 -9.83
CA ASN A 180 16.49 -18.84 -10.63
C ASN A 180 16.41 -17.97 -11.90
N LEU A 181 16.06 -16.68 -11.70
CA LEU A 181 15.90 -15.69 -12.76
C LEU A 181 17.25 -15.09 -13.14
N TYR A 182 17.55 -15.06 -14.42
CA TYR A 182 18.69 -14.36 -15.01
C TYR A 182 18.27 -13.01 -15.59
N ILE A 183 19.06 -11.96 -15.32
CA ILE A 183 18.90 -10.63 -15.95
C ILE A 183 20.29 -10.10 -16.34
N ASP A 184 20.48 -9.76 -17.63
CA ASP A 184 21.69 -9.12 -18.14
C ASP A 184 21.50 -7.60 -18.24
N LEU A 185 22.16 -6.87 -17.37
CA LEU A 185 22.13 -5.41 -17.30
C LEU A 185 23.44 -4.78 -17.79
N ARG A 186 24.27 -5.51 -18.58
CA ARG A 186 25.54 -4.99 -19.08
C ARG A 186 25.35 -3.87 -20.10
N ASN A 187 24.28 -3.90 -20.90
CA ASN A 187 24.01 -2.92 -21.95
C ASN A 187 22.55 -2.40 -21.89
N PRO A 188 22.09 -1.86 -20.76
CA PRO A 188 20.72 -1.39 -20.66
C PRO A 188 20.47 -0.21 -21.60
N ARG A 189 19.38 -0.25 -22.38
CA ARG A 189 18.97 0.83 -23.26
C ARG A 189 18.40 1.98 -22.45
N ARG A 190 19.17 3.05 -22.27
CA ARG A 190 18.74 4.25 -21.57
C ARG A 190 18.48 5.40 -22.53
N ASN A 191 17.39 6.13 -22.33
CA ASN A 191 17.17 7.41 -23.00
C ASN A 191 17.56 8.61 -22.12
N THR A 192 17.74 8.38 -20.83
CA THR A 192 18.08 9.38 -19.82
C THR A 192 18.65 8.61 -18.63
N ASP A 193 18.59 9.16 -17.42
CA ASP A 193 18.91 8.46 -16.18
C ASP A 193 17.90 7.34 -15.78
N ARG A 194 16.92 7.06 -16.64
CA ARG A 194 15.84 6.09 -16.39
C ARG A 194 15.80 5.02 -17.46
N TYR A 195 15.38 3.79 -17.08
CA TYR A 195 15.11 2.74 -18.02
C TYR A 195 13.78 3.01 -18.75
N LYS A 196 13.74 2.61 -20.04
CA LYS A 196 12.45 2.39 -20.72
C LYS A 196 11.85 1.06 -20.27
N GLU A 197 10.54 0.90 -20.43
CA GLU A 197 9.83 -0.32 -20.05
C GLU A 197 10.29 -1.54 -20.85
N ASP A 198 10.70 -1.34 -22.11
CA ASP A 198 11.14 -2.37 -23.07
C ASP A 198 12.66 -2.37 -23.27
N PHE A 199 13.43 -2.05 -22.24
CA PHE A 199 14.89 -1.91 -22.37
C PHE A 199 15.61 -3.26 -22.45
N LEU A 200 15.01 -4.36 -21.99
CA LEU A 200 15.57 -5.71 -22.07
C LEU A 200 15.30 -6.32 -23.45
N GLN A 201 16.32 -6.94 -24.02
CA GLN A 201 16.24 -7.66 -25.27
C GLN A 201 16.08 -9.16 -25.06
N GLU A 202 15.83 -9.89 -26.15
CA GLU A 202 15.80 -11.35 -26.13
C GLU A 202 17.16 -11.91 -25.67
N GLY A 203 17.14 -12.82 -24.69
CA GLY A 203 18.34 -13.36 -24.04
C GLY A 203 18.88 -12.54 -22.88
N GLU A 204 18.41 -11.28 -22.66
CA GLU A 204 18.82 -10.46 -21.50
C GLU A 204 17.96 -10.72 -20.25
N ILE A 205 16.79 -11.36 -20.39
CA ILE A 205 16.01 -11.88 -19.28
C ILE A 205 15.56 -13.30 -19.59
N GLY A 206 15.67 -14.22 -18.61
CA GLY A 206 15.25 -15.59 -18.87
C GLY A 206 15.58 -16.58 -17.76
N GLY A 207 15.44 -17.86 -18.11
CA GLY A 207 15.74 -18.98 -17.22
C GLY A 207 15.84 -20.31 -17.96
N LEU A 208 16.45 -21.32 -17.31
CA LEU A 208 16.49 -22.69 -17.82
C LEU A 208 15.16 -23.38 -17.47
N CYS A 209 14.26 -23.51 -18.44
CA CYS A 209 12.94 -24.10 -18.26
C CYS A 209 12.28 -24.42 -19.59
N LYS A 210 11.14 -25.06 -19.57
CA LYS A 210 10.26 -25.17 -20.73
C LYS A 210 9.38 -23.90 -20.79
N LEU A 211 9.74 -22.97 -21.69
CA LEU A 211 9.02 -21.71 -21.85
C LEU A 211 7.80 -21.88 -22.76
N ASN A 212 6.62 -21.43 -22.28
CA ASN A 212 5.43 -21.29 -23.08
C ASN A 212 5.32 -19.84 -23.64
N LYS A 213 6.03 -19.58 -24.74
CA LYS A 213 6.11 -18.26 -25.36
C LYS A 213 4.76 -17.78 -25.88
N GLU A 214 3.91 -18.68 -26.37
CA GLU A 214 2.59 -18.33 -26.90
C GLU A 214 1.68 -17.77 -25.79
N VAL A 215 1.64 -18.45 -24.66
CA VAL A 215 0.87 -17.98 -23.49
C VAL A 215 1.41 -16.65 -22.97
N LEU A 216 2.74 -16.48 -22.90
CA LEU A 216 3.35 -15.21 -22.49
C LEU A 216 2.94 -14.08 -23.43
N MET A 217 3.02 -14.28 -24.74
CA MET A 217 2.69 -13.25 -25.74
C MET A 217 1.20 -12.90 -25.76
N ALA A 218 0.32 -13.82 -25.41
CA ALA A 218 -1.12 -13.58 -25.29
C ALA A 218 -1.48 -12.64 -24.12
N GLU A 219 -0.60 -12.48 -23.12
CA GLU A 219 -0.82 -11.58 -21.97
C GLU A 219 -0.49 -10.10 -22.27
N GLY A 220 -0.16 -9.77 -23.53
CA GLY A 220 0.31 -8.43 -23.94
C GLY A 220 -0.76 -7.36 -24.13
N GLU A 221 -2.02 -7.60 -23.80
CA GLU A 221 -3.13 -6.65 -24.04
C GLU A 221 -2.97 -5.33 -23.25
N HIS A 222 -2.44 -5.40 -22.04
CA HIS A 222 -2.25 -4.24 -21.17
C HIS A 222 -0.76 -3.96 -20.95
N LYS A 223 -0.17 -3.19 -21.86
CA LYS A 223 1.28 -2.89 -21.87
C LYS A 223 1.69 -1.63 -21.11
N SER A 224 0.76 -0.94 -20.47
CA SER A 224 1.13 0.26 -19.68
C SER A 224 2.10 -0.10 -18.56
N PRO A 225 3.19 0.66 -18.37
CA PRO A 225 4.25 0.36 -17.40
C PRO A 225 3.76 0.23 -15.95
N LEU A 226 2.69 0.96 -15.62
CA LEU A 226 2.11 0.93 -14.28
C LEU A 226 0.89 -0.01 -14.18
N GLN A 227 0.66 -0.86 -15.19
CA GLN A 227 -0.45 -1.81 -15.22
C GLN A 227 -0.02 -3.25 -15.52
N SER A 228 1.20 -3.46 -16.02
CA SER A 228 1.67 -4.75 -16.49
C SER A 228 3.19 -4.84 -16.44
N TRP A 229 3.74 -6.02 -16.15
CA TRP A 229 5.15 -6.36 -16.30
C TRP A 229 5.45 -6.93 -17.69
N PHE A 230 4.47 -6.86 -18.62
CA PHE A 230 4.63 -7.45 -19.94
C PHE A 230 5.79 -6.84 -20.72
N ALA A 231 5.98 -5.52 -20.63
CA ALA A 231 7.04 -4.86 -21.38
C ALA A 231 8.44 -5.39 -21.01
N GLU A 232 8.65 -5.70 -19.72
CA GLU A 232 9.91 -6.27 -19.21
C GLU A 232 10.02 -7.78 -19.48
N LEU A 233 8.89 -8.50 -19.49
CA LEU A 233 8.87 -9.96 -19.59
C LEU A 233 8.66 -10.47 -21.03
N GLN A 234 8.23 -9.64 -22.01
CA GLN A 234 7.95 -10.08 -23.39
C GLN A 234 9.16 -10.72 -24.08
N THR A 235 10.37 -10.33 -23.68
CA THR A 235 11.65 -10.84 -24.18
C THR A 235 12.20 -11.99 -23.35
N TYR A 236 11.44 -12.48 -22.37
CA TYR A 236 11.86 -13.63 -21.55
C TYR A 236 12.21 -14.82 -22.43
N SER A 237 13.42 -15.37 -22.22
CA SER A 237 14.01 -16.38 -23.08
C SER A 237 14.28 -17.67 -22.31
N GLN A 238 14.09 -18.79 -23.00
CA GLN A 238 14.58 -20.08 -22.52
C GLN A 238 16.10 -20.13 -22.69
N LEU A 239 16.80 -20.24 -21.57
CA LEU A 239 18.27 -20.34 -21.54
C LEU A 239 18.72 -21.80 -21.67
N ASN A 240 19.99 -21.99 -22.09
CA ASN A 240 20.64 -23.29 -22.17
C ASN A 240 21.62 -23.55 -21.03
N PHE A 241 21.61 -22.71 -20.00
CA PHE A 241 22.45 -22.80 -18.81
C PHE A 241 21.62 -22.53 -17.53
N GLN A 242 22.09 -23.06 -16.40
CA GLN A 242 21.51 -22.80 -15.08
C GLN A 242 21.96 -21.41 -14.58
N PRO A 243 21.05 -20.45 -14.32
CA PRO A 243 21.42 -19.12 -13.84
C PRO A 243 22.24 -19.13 -12.55
N MET A 244 21.91 -20.02 -11.62
CA MET A 244 22.55 -20.07 -10.30
C MET A 244 23.89 -20.81 -10.26
N GLU A 245 24.35 -21.40 -11.39
CA GLU A 245 25.66 -22.02 -11.47
C GLU A 245 26.79 -20.98 -11.50
N TYR A 246 27.90 -21.30 -10.84
CA TYR A 246 29.06 -20.42 -10.74
C TYR A 246 29.58 -19.99 -12.13
N GLY A 247 29.82 -18.71 -12.30
CA GLY A 247 30.33 -18.10 -13.54
C GLY A 247 29.28 -17.64 -14.53
N ASN A 248 28.01 -18.04 -14.39
CA ASN A 248 26.95 -17.58 -15.28
C ASN A 248 26.48 -16.15 -14.96
N CYS A 249 26.58 -15.73 -13.71
CA CYS A 249 26.28 -14.38 -13.27
C CYS A 249 27.44 -13.71 -12.56
N ASP A 250 27.55 -12.40 -12.69
CA ASP A 250 28.54 -11.58 -11.99
C ASP A 250 28.10 -11.32 -10.54
N LEU A 251 26.80 -11.42 -10.29
CA LEU A 251 26.19 -11.29 -8.97
C LEU A 251 25.04 -12.30 -8.81
N ILE A 252 25.05 -13.06 -7.74
CA ILE A 252 23.97 -13.97 -7.35
C ILE A 252 23.30 -13.40 -6.10
N ILE A 253 21.99 -13.23 -6.16
CA ILE A 253 21.16 -12.76 -5.05
C ILE A 253 20.31 -13.93 -4.56
N GLU A 254 20.69 -14.49 -3.42
CA GLU A 254 20.01 -15.62 -2.81
C GLU A 254 18.77 -15.21 -2.00
N LYS A 255 18.78 -13.97 -1.48
CA LYS A 255 17.68 -13.42 -0.67
C LYS A 255 16.45 -13.17 -1.53
N PRO A 256 15.23 -13.55 -1.08
CA PRO A 256 14.00 -13.25 -1.80
C PRO A 256 13.89 -11.76 -2.12
N THR A 257 13.52 -11.43 -3.34
CA THR A 257 13.56 -10.05 -3.86
C THR A 257 12.22 -9.65 -4.45
N TYR A 258 11.68 -8.51 -3.99
CA TYR A 258 10.48 -7.90 -4.55
C TYR A 258 10.87 -6.78 -5.51
N PHE A 259 10.44 -6.87 -6.76
CA PHE A 259 10.54 -5.78 -7.72
C PHE A 259 9.32 -4.88 -7.62
N MET A 260 9.58 -3.56 -7.53
CA MET A 260 8.57 -2.53 -7.38
C MET A 260 8.69 -1.47 -8.46
N LYS A 261 7.58 -1.06 -9.04
CA LYS A 261 7.45 0.19 -9.80
C LYS A 261 6.60 1.16 -9.01
N LEU A 262 6.92 2.45 -9.06
CA LEU A 262 6.17 3.49 -8.35
C LEU A 262 5.30 4.30 -9.30
N ASP A 263 4.13 4.72 -8.82
CA ASP A 263 3.33 5.74 -9.50
C ASP A 263 3.93 7.13 -9.29
N ALA A 264 3.87 7.65 -8.06
CA ALA A 264 4.43 8.95 -7.69
C ALA A 264 4.85 8.96 -6.22
N GLY A 265 6.09 8.58 -5.93
CA GLY A 265 6.63 8.46 -4.58
C GLY A 265 6.69 9.76 -3.77
N VAL A 266 6.44 10.91 -4.41
CA VAL A 266 6.36 12.24 -3.76
C VAL A 266 4.95 12.61 -3.28
N ASN A 267 3.94 11.81 -3.61
CA ASN A 267 2.54 12.05 -3.25
C ASN A 267 2.00 10.88 -2.44
N MET A 268 1.59 11.13 -1.19
CA MET A 268 1.17 10.08 -0.27
C MET A 268 0.03 9.21 -0.83
N TYR A 269 -0.98 9.81 -1.48
CA TYR A 269 -2.10 9.06 -2.05
C TYR A 269 -1.63 8.04 -3.09
N HIS A 270 -0.77 8.45 -4.00
CA HIS A 270 -0.22 7.58 -5.03
C HIS A 270 0.76 6.54 -4.47
N HIS A 271 1.68 6.98 -3.60
CA HIS A 271 2.69 6.08 -3.05
C HIS A 271 2.10 5.02 -2.12
N PHE A 272 0.99 5.33 -1.43
CA PHE A 272 0.30 4.33 -0.62
C PHE A 272 -0.48 3.31 -1.45
N CYS A 273 -0.79 3.59 -2.73
CA CYS A 273 -1.18 2.53 -3.67
C CYS A 273 -0.07 1.51 -3.85
N ASP A 274 1.19 1.98 -3.98
CA ASP A 274 2.35 1.09 -4.13
C ASP A 274 2.53 0.20 -2.89
N PHE A 275 2.44 0.77 -1.68
CA PHE A 275 2.58 0.01 -0.43
C PHE A 275 1.44 -1.00 -0.21
N ILE A 276 0.20 -0.63 -0.51
CA ILE A 276 -0.95 -1.55 -0.42
C ILE A 276 -0.76 -2.70 -1.41
N ASN A 277 -0.34 -2.42 -2.64
CA ASN A 277 -0.08 -3.45 -3.63
C ASN A 277 1.10 -4.36 -3.25
N LEU A 278 2.13 -3.84 -2.58
CA LEU A 278 3.19 -4.65 -2.00
C LEU A 278 2.66 -5.58 -0.90
N TYR A 279 1.81 -5.05 0.00
CA TYR A 279 1.16 -5.85 1.05
C TYR A 279 0.31 -6.98 0.47
N ILE A 280 -0.47 -6.69 -0.58
CA ILE A 280 -1.26 -7.71 -1.28
C ILE A 280 -0.34 -8.73 -1.96
N SER A 281 0.78 -8.28 -2.52
CA SER A 281 1.78 -9.17 -3.13
C SER A 281 2.37 -10.14 -2.11
N GLN A 282 2.54 -9.72 -0.85
CA GLN A 282 2.94 -10.61 0.24
C GLN A 282 1.86 -11.68 0.54
N HIS A 283 0.57 -11.32 0.49
CA HIS A 283 -0.52 -12.29 0.61
C HIS A 283 -0.54 -13.30 -0.53
N ILE A 284 -0.37 -12.85 -1.78
CA ILE A 284 -0.32 -13.75 -2.95
C ILE A 284 0.90 -14.68 -2.85
N ASN A 285 2.03 -14.17 -2.33
CA ASN A 285 3.26 -14.96 -2.13
C ASN A 285 3.26 -15.79 -0.84
N ASN A 286 2.26 -15.61 0.02
CA ASN A 286 2.16 -16.18 1.36
C ASN A 286 3.45 -15.98 2.19
N SER A 287 4.06 -14.81 2.10
CA SER A 287 5.32 -14.49 2.79
C SER A 287 5.31 -13.07 3.32
N PHE A 288 5.41 -12.94 4.65
CA PHE A 288 5.49 -11.66 5.38
C PHE A 288 6.87 -11.48 6.03
N ASN A 289 7.88 -12.24 5.57
CA ASN A 289 9.24 -12.10 6.06
C ASN A 289 9.82 -10.74 5.65
N THR A 290 10.53 -10.07 6.58
CA THR A 290 11.25 -8.81 6.31
C THR A 290 12.70 -9.03 5.88
N ASP A 291 13.22 -10.25 6.00
CA ASP A 291 14.53 -10.65 5.47
C ASP A 291 14.46 -10.81 3.94
N VAL A 292 14.05 -9.76 3.26
CA VAL A 292 13.85 -9.70 1.81
C VAL A 292 14.47 -8.42 1.24
N ASN A 293 14.91 -8.45 -0.01
CA ASN A 293 15.29 -7.24 -0.74
C ASN A 293 14.06 -6.61 -1.41
N ILE A 294 14.04 -5.28 -1.47
CA ILE A 294 13.11 -4.53 -2.32
C ILE A 294 13.94 -3.79 -3.37
N VAL A 295 13.73 -4.11 -4.63
CA VAL A 295 14.42 -3.50 -5.77
C VAL A 295 13.45 -2.56 -6.48
N MET A 296 13.81 -1.29 -6.51
CA MET A 296 13.09 -0.26 -7.25
C MET A 296 13.43 -0.36 -8.72
N TRP A 297 12.45 -0.77 -9.52
CA TRP A 297 12.51 -0.81 -10.97
C TRP A 297 12.10 0.56 -11.52
N ASP A 298 13.08 1.43 -11.74
CA ASP A 298 12.86 2.85 -12.01
C ASP A 298 12.47 3.10 -13.48
N THR A 299 11.22 2.86 -13.80
CA THR A 299 10.58 3.29 -15.06
C THR A 299 9.60 4.45 -14.86
N SER A 300 9.42 4.90 -13.62
CA SER A 300 8.49 5.97 -13.26
C SER A 300 8.97 7.33 -13.80
N TYR A 301 8.03 8.11 -14.36
CA TYR A 301 8.29 9.47 -14.83
C TYR A 301 8.74 10.42 -13.70
N TYR A 302 8.29 10.19 -12.48
CA TYR A 302 8.50 11.10 -11.34
C TYR A 302 9.67 10.72 -10.44
N GLY A 303 10.23 9.55 -10.63
CA GLY A 303 11.28 9.00 -9.79
C GLY A 303 10.80 8.69 -8.35
N TYR A 304 11.74 8.28 -7.53
CA TYR A 304 11.52 7.98 -6.12
C TYR A 304 11.74 9.22 -5.27
N GLY A 305 10.76 9.57 -4.43
CA GLY A 305 10.87 10.58 -3.38
C GLY A 305 10.92 9.93 -2.00
N ASP A 306 11.76 10.44 -1.11
CA ASP A 306 12.06 9.83 0.18
C ASP A 306 11.12 10.24 1.33
N LEU A 307 10.01 10.92 1.02
CA LEU A 307 9.10 11.49 2.03
C LEU A 307 8.44 10.44 2.95
N PHE A 308 8.30 9.22 2.49
CA PHE A 308 7.61 8.13 3.19
C PHE A 308 8.50 6.89 3.34
N SER A 309 9.81 7.08 3.32
CA SER A 309 10.81 6.00 3.33
C SER A 309 10.72 5.10 4.57
N ASP A 310 10.28 5.64 5.70
CA ASP A 310 10.04 4.83 6.91
C ASP A 310 9.07 3.67 6.68
N THR A 311 8.13 3.81 5.72
CA THR A 311 7.15 2.76 5.42
C THR A 311 7.80 1.48 4.90
N TRP A 312 8.95 1.59 4.20
CA TRP A 312 9.67 0.41 3.71
C TRP A 312 10.11 -0.53 4.83
N LYS A 313 10.39 0.00 6.04
CA LYS A 313 10.74 -0.79 7.21
C LYS A 313 9.62 -1.76 7.66
N ALA A 314 8.38 -1.52 7.22
CA ALA A 314 7.29 -2.45 7.44
C ALA A 314 7.40 -3.71 6.57
N PHE A 315 8.20 -3.68 5.50
CA PHE A 315 8.28 -4.71 4.48
C PHE A 315 9.67 -5.33 4.32
N SER A 316 10.73 -4.61 4.68
CA SER A 316 12.11 -5.09 4.60
C SER A 316 12.97 -4.54 5.73
N ASP A 317 13.89 -5.38 6.24
CA ASP A 317 14.93 -4.96 7.20
C ASP A 317 16.10 -4.23 6.50
N TYR A 318 16.07 -4.13 5.15
CA TYR A 318 17.15 -3.58 4.34
C TYR A 318 16.73 -2.29 3.63
N SER A 319 17.74 -1.50 3.26
CA SER A 319 17.53 -0.32 2.42
C SER A 319 17.07 -0.71 1.03
N ILE A 320 16.25 0.14 0.41
CA ILE A 320 15.80 -0.02 -0.98
C ILE A 320 17.01 -0.06 -1.92
N ILE A 321 17.01 -1.02 -2.83
CA ILE A 321 18.01 -1.17 -3.88
C ILE A 321 17.44 -0.58 -5.17
N HIS A 322 18.16 0.31 -5.81
CA HIS A 322 17.79 0.79 -7.14
C HIS A 322 18.29 -0.18 -8.21
N LEU A 323 17.46 -0.49 -9.20
CA LEU A 323 17.82 -1.43 -10.28
C LEU A 323 19.14 -1.05 -10.96
N LYS A 324 19.38 0.25 -11.16
CA LYS A 324 20.63 0.76 -11.78
C LYS A 324 21.91 0.45 -10.99
N SER A 325 21.82 0.05 -9.73
CA SER A 325 22.99 -0.41 -8.97
C SER A 325 23.55 -1.74 -9.50
N PHE A 326 22.77 -2.43 -10.31
CA PHE A 326 23.15 -3.66 -11.00
C PHE A 326 23.66 -3.44 -12.43
N ASP A 327 23.73 -2.19 -12.90
CA ASP A 327 24.24 -1.89 -14.23
C ASP A 327 25.60 -2.52 -14.49
N GLN A 328 25.85 -2.88 -15.77
CA GLN A 328 27.05 -3.53 -16.26
C GLN A 328 27.30 -4.93 -15.70
N LYS A 329 26.28 -5.55 -15.10
CA LYS A 329 26.36 -6.90 -14.52
C LYS A 329 25.31 -7.83 -15.09
N ARG A 330 25.62 -9.12 -15.11
CA ARG A 330 24.66 -10.20 -15.18
C ARG A 330 24.27 -10.53 -13.74
N VAL A 331 22.99 -10.47 -13.44
CA VAL A 331 22.47 -10.69 -12.08
C VAL A 331 21.53 -11.88 -12.07
N CYS A 332 21.76 -12.80 -11.18
CA CYS A 332 20.88 -13.94 -10.96
C CYS A 332 20.19 -13.83 -9.61
N PHE A 333 18.88 -14.05 -9.63
CA PHE A 333 18.04 -14.00 -8.44
C PHE A 333 17.47 -15.38 -8.15
N LYS A 334 17.62 -15.86 -6.91
CA LYS A 334 17.08 -17.15 -6.50
C LYS A 334 15.56 -17.16 -6.44
N GLU A 335 14.98 -16.13 -5.85
CA GLU A 335 13.52 -15.94 -5.73
C GLU A 335 13.15 -14.49 -5.99
N VAL A 336 12.18 -14.28 -6.87
CA VAL A 336 11.70 -12.95 -7.26
C VAL A 336 10.18 -12.89 -7.25
N VAL A 337 9.68 -11.78 -6.74
CA VAL A 337 8.29 -11.36 -6.87
C VAL A 337 8.24 -10.06 -7.68
N PHE A 338 7.60 -10.09 -8.82
CA PHE A 338 7.18 -8.91 -9.57
C PHE A 338 5.85 -8.46 -8.95
N SER A 339 5.91 -7.43 -8.10
CA SER A 339 4.78 -7.00 -7.28
C SER A 339 3.64 -6.43 -8.11
N LEU A 340 2.43 -6.43 -7.55
CA LEU A 340 1.28 -5.75 -8.13
C LEU A 340 1.61 -4.28 -8.40
N LEU A 341 1.08 -3.75 -9.48
CA LEU A 341 1.38 -2.41 -9.98
C LEU A 341 0.29 -1.39 -9.58
N PRO A 342 0.65 -0.11 -9.40
CA PRO A 342 -0.25 0.87 -8.80
C PRO A 342 -1.46 1.25 -9.66
N ARG A 343 -1.30 1.30 -10.98
CA ARG A 343 -2.35 1.74 -11.91
C ARG A 343 -3.00 0.60 -12.68
N MET A 344 -3.21 -0.52 -12.03
CA MET A 344 -3.90 -1.64 -12.66
C MET A 344 -5.34 -1.29 -13.00
N ARG A 345 -5.79 -1.72 -14.18
CA ARG A 345 -7.21 -1.72 -14.49
C ARG A 345 -7.92 -2.64 -13.49
N TYR A 346 -8.89 -2.11 -12.77
CA TYR A 346 -9.50 -2.76 -11.60
C TYR A 346 -8.52 -3.01 -10.45
N GLY A 347 -7.53 -2.15 -10.31
CA GLY A 347 -6.61 -2.15 -9.18
C GLY A 347 -7.25 -1.61 -7.91
N LEU A 348 -6.67 -1.98 -6.76
CA LEU A 348 -7.15 -1.53 -5.47
C LEU A 348 -7.02 -0.02 -5.31
N PHE A 349 -7.95 0.55 -4.70
CA PHE A 349 -8.28 1.92 -4.36
C PHE A 349 -8.00 2.99 -5.43
N TYR A 350 -7.11 2.76 -6.38
CA TYR A 350 -6.80 3.75 -7.41
C TYR A 350 -7.81 3.74 -8.57
N ASN A 351 -8.21 2.56 -9.06
CA ASN A 351 -9.13 2.38 -10.18
C ASN A 351 -10.18 1.29 -9.93
N THR A 352 -10.33 0.85 -8.69
CA THR A 352 -11.31 -0.19 -8.36
C THR A 352 -12.72 0.36 -8.53
N PRO A 353 -13.58 -0.27 -9.30
CA PRO A 353 -14.99 0.06 -9.31
C PRO A 353 -15.57 -0.26 -7.93
N LEU A 354 -16.01 0.77 -7.22
CA LEU A 354 -16.61 0.60 -5.91
C LEU A 354 -18.12 0.44 -6.06
N VAL A 355 -18.64 -0.66 -5.55
CA VAL A 355 -20.10 -0.85 -5.44
C VAL A 355 -20.64 0.24 -4.51
N PRO A 356 -21.65 1.03 -4.94
CA PRO A 356 -22.23 2.07 -4.10
C PRO A 356 -22.70 1.51 -2.76
N ASP A 357 -22.68 2.35 -1.71
CA ASP A 357 -23.22 2.08 -0.37
C ASP A 357 -22.62 0.88 0.37
N CYS A 358 -21.48 0.37 -0.12
CA CYS A 358 -20.66 -0.65 0.54
C CYS A 358 -19.44 -0.02 1.20
N LEU A 359 -19.01 -0.57 2.33
CA LEU A 359 -17.87 -0.08 3.10
C LEU A 359 -17.17 -1.21 3.88
N SER A 360 -15.99 -0.88 4.44
CA SER A 360 -15.24 -1.73 5.40
C SER A 360 -14.63 -2.97 4.78
N MET A 361 -13.56 -2.78 4.00
CA MET A 361 -12.72 -3.89 3.53
C MET A 361 -11.68 -4.27 4.57
N GLY A 362 -11.63 -5.55 4.93
CA GLY A 362 -10.65 -6.08 5.87
C GLY A 362 -9.21 -5.92 5.41
N MET A 363 -8.95 -6.00 4.12
CA MET A 363 -7.64 -5.81 3.51
C MET A 363 -6.99 -4.47 3.92
N PHE A 364 -7.74 -3.36 3.85
CA PHE A 364 -7.23 -2.04 4.21
C PHE A 364 -7.00 -1.90 5.71
N ARG A 365 -7.86 -2.52 6.52
CA ARG A 365 -7.67 -2.59 7.97
C ARG A 365 -6.42 -3.42 8.31
N ALA A 366 -6.26 -4.59 7.69
CA ALA A 366 -5.10 -5.45 7.89
C ALA A 366 -3.80 -4.77 7.46
N PHE A 367 -3.79 -4.07 6.32
CA PHE A 367 -2.66 -3.25 5.90
C PHE A 367 -2.28 -2.18 6.94
N SER A 368 -3.27 -1.44 7.44
CA SER A 368 -3.05 -0.43 8.48
C SER A 368 -2.43 -1.04 9.74
N GLN A 369 -3.02 -2.12 10.25
CA GLN A 369 -2.51 -2.84 11.42
C GLN A 369 -1.09 -3.36 11.21
N HIS A 370 -0.79 -3.90 10.01
CA HIS A 370 0.54 -4.39 9.65
C HIS A 370 1.58 -3.26 9.70
N VAL A 371 1.32 -2.14 9.03
CA VAL A 371 2.27 -1.00 8.99
C VAL A 371 2.49 -0.41 10.38
N LEU A 372 1.43 -0.14 11.13
CA LEU A 372 1.52 0.40 12.49
C LEU A 372 2.32 -0.52 13.41
N PHE A 373 2.04 -1.83 13.39
CA PHE A 373 2.77 -2.82 14.17
C PHE A 373 4.26 -2.87 13.81
N ARG A 374 4.58 -2.95 12.51
CA ARG A 374 5.97 -3.04 12.03
C ARG A 374 6.79 -1.79 12.34
N LEU A 375 6.16 -0.63 12.34
CA LEU A 375 6.81 0.65 12.68
C LEU A 375 6.76 0.95 14.19
N ASN A 376 6.26 0.02 15.03
CA ASN A 376 6.09 0.19 16.47
C ASN A 376 5.27 1.44 16.83
N ILE A 377 4.26 1.75 16.05
CA ILE A 377 3.33 2.85 16.34
C ILE A 377 2.22 2.32 17.25
N THR A 378 2.11 2.89 18.44
CA THR A 378 1.13 2.51 19.45
C THR A 378 0.16 3.64 19.73
N GLN A 379 -1.02 3.28 20.22
CA GLN A 379 -1.95 4.27 20.77
C GLN A 379 -1.50 4.67 22.19
N ASP A 380 -1.55 5.98 22.45
CA ASP A 380 -1.45 6.49 23.82
C ASP A 380 -2.73 6.16 24.58
N ILE A 381 -2.64 6.05 25.91
CA ILE A 381 -3.82 5.82 26.74
C ILE A 381 -4.77 7.02 26.58
N PRO A 382 -6.02 6.81 26.12
CA PRO A 382 -6.95 7.91 25.95
C PRO A 382 -7.31 8.55 27.30
N VAL A 383 -7.42 9.88 27.33
CA VAL A 383 -7.89 10.59 28.51
C VAL A 383 -9.41 10.51 28.60
N ILE A 384 -9.93 10.00 29.70
CA ILE A 384 -11.38 9.85 29.94
C ILE A 384 -12.08 11.21 29.75
N GLY A 385 -13.18 11.21 28.99
CA GLY A 385 -13.98 12.40 28.74
C GLY A 385 -13.36 13.39 27.74
N LYS A 386 -12.27 13.02 27.06
CA LYS A 386 -11.67 13.84 25.99
C LYS A 386 -11.82 13.18 24.63
N ILE A 387 -12.02 14.02 23.60
CA ILE A 387 -12.00 13.66 22.19
C ILE A 387 -10.79 14.34 21.57
N ARG A 388 -9.88 13.56 21.01
CA ARG A 388 -8.63 14.06 20.40
C ARG A 388 -8.90 14.50 18.97
N ILE A 389 -8.75 15.81 18.75
CA ILE A 389 -8.95 16.42 17.41
C ILE A 389 -7.59 16.80 16.85
N THR A 390 -7.23 16.23 15.71
CA THR A 390 -6.10 16.69 14.92
C THR A 390 -6.58 17.57 13.78
N PHE A 391 -6.15 18.81 13.77
CA PHE A 391 -6.42 19.77 12.72
C PHE A 391 -5.15 19.92 11.88
N LEU A 392 -5.12 19.19 10.75
CA LEU A 392 -4.01 19.24 9.81
C LEU A 392 -4.13 20.49 8.94
N ILE A 393 -3.22 21.42 9.15
CA ILE A 393 -3.12 22.65 8.38
C ILE A 393 -2.22 22.48 7.17
N ARG A 394 -2.22 23.48 6.31
CA ARG A 394 -1.47 23.46 5.06
C ARG A 394 -0.80 24.81 4.83
N SER A 395 0.52 24.79 4.66
CA SER A 395 1.33 25.97 4.38
C SER A 395 1.71 26.16 2.90
N THR A 396 1.17 25.31 2.00
CA THR A 396 1.42 25.44 0.55
C THR A 396 0.59 26.59 -0.05
N GLN A 397 0.90 26.99 -1.27
CA GLN A 397 0.30 28.14 -1.96
C GLN A 397 -1.24 28.07 -2.03
N TYR A 398 -1.81 26.88 -2.30
CA TYR A 398 -3.24 26.68 -2.50
C TYR A 398 -3.86 25.81 -1.41
N ARG A 399 -5.16 25.95 -1.25
CA ARG A 399 -5.98 25.20 -0.30
C ARG A 399 -5.57 25.48 1.15
N ARG A 400 -5.17 26.72 1.46
CA ARG A 400 -5.00 27.18 2.85
C ARG A 400 -6.37 27.55 3.43
N ILE A 401 -6.49 27.38 4.73
CA ILE A 401 -7.65 27.84 5.51
C ILE A 401 -7.31 29.23 6.00
N LEU A 402 -7.95 30.26 5.42
CA LEU A 402 -7.61 31.67 5.67
C LEU A 402 -8.00 32.14 7.08
N ASN A 403 -9.11 31.63 7.62
CA ASN A 403 -9.58 31.92 8.97
C ASN A 403 -9.28 30.79 9.97
N GLN A 404 -8.16 30.09 9.78
CA GLN A 404 -7.74 28.94 10.58
C GLN A 404 -7.78 29.22 12.09
N ASP A 405 -7.29 30.39 12.52
CA ASP A 405 -7.17 30.74 13.93
C ASP A 405 -8.55 30.89 14.60
N GLU A 406 -9.56 31.36 13.85
CA GLU A 406 -10.94 31.44 14.33
C GLU A 406 -11.53 30.04 14.55
N LEU A 407 -11.31 29.12 13.60
CA LEU A 407 -11.78 27.73 13.71
C LEU A 407 -11.10 27.03 14.89
N VAL A 408 -9.78 27.18 15.05
CA VAL A 408 -9.02 26.60 16.16
C VAL A 408 -9.47 27.19 17.50
N LYS A 409 -9.70 28.49 17.56
CA LYS A 409 -10.22 29.15 18.76
C LYS A 409 -11.58 28.57 19.14
N ALA A 410 -12.48 28.40 18.17
CA ALA A 410 -13.80 27.81 18.40
C ALA A 410 -13.70 26.38 18.95
N LEU A 411 -12.86 25.52 18.36
CA LEU A 411 -12.61 24.16 18.86
C LEU A 411 -12.16 24.16 20.33
N LYS A 412 -11.22 25.05 20.69
CA LYS A 412 -10.66 25.13 22.04
C LYS A 412 -11.64 25.67 23.09
N THR A 413 -12.79 26.25 22.70
CA THR A 413 -13.83 26.63 23.66
C THR A 413 -14.59 25.44 24.22
N VAL A 414 -14.56 24.29 23.55
CA VAL A 414 -15.26 23.08 23.97
C VAL A 414 -14.37 22.25 24.87
N SER A 415 -14.71 22.18 26.15
CA SER A 415 -13.87 21.60 27.20
C SER A 415 -13.54 20.12 27.00
N VAL A 416 -14.39 19.35 26.29
CA VAL A 416 -14.15 17.93 25.98
C VAL A 416 -13.18 17.71 24.81
N PHE A 417 -12.84 18.74 24.05
CA PHE A 417 -11.92 18.61 22.92
C PHE A 417 -10.47 18.80 23.37
N ASP A 418 -9.62 17.84 22.99
CA ASP A 418 -8.16 17.95 23.03
C ASP A 418 -7.66 18.25 21.60
N VAL A 419 -7.29 19.52 21.36
CA VAL A 419 -7.06 20.03 20.01
C VAL A 419 -5.58 20.18 19.71
N ARG A 420 -5.08 19.41 18.74
CA ARG A 420 -3.75 19.51 18.17
C ARG A 420 -3.82 20.11 16.77
N VAL A 421 -3.05 21.16 16.53
CA VAL A 421 -2.88 21.78 15.21
C VAL A 421 -1.50 21.44 14.70
N VAL A 422 -1.40 20.88 13.49
CA VAL A 422 -0.12 20.40 12.93
C VAL A 422 0.00 20.71 11.45
N ASP A 423 1.22 21.01 10.99
CA ASP A 423 1.63 20.94 9.59
C ASP A 423 2.60 19.77 9.43
N TYR A 424 2.24 18.79 8.62
CA TYR A 424 3.04 17.56 8.49
C TYR A 424 4.34 17.74 7.70
N LYS A 425 4.53 18.88 7.02
CA LYS A 425 5.76 19.13 6.26
C LYS A 425 7.03 19.14 7.14
N ASP A 426 6.88 19.51 8.42
CA ASP A 426 7.99 19.70 9.36
C ASP A 426 8.11 18.53 10.36
N ILE A 427 7.33 17.47 10.17
CA ILE A 427 7.22 16.32 11.09
C ILE A 427 7.62 15.04 10.36
N GLY A 428 8.52 14.24 10.93
CA GLY A 428 8.92 12.94 10.38
C GLY A 428 7.74 11.99 10.24
N PHE A 429 7.78 11.13 9.23
CA PHE A 429 6.61 10.31 8.86
C PHE A 429 6.12 9.39 9.99
N SER A 430 7.01 8.76 10.75
CA SER A 430 6.64 7.92 11.90
C SER A 430 5.88 8.71 12.98
N GLU A 431 6.24 9.98 13.22
CA GLU A 431 5.51 10.84 14.16
C GLU A 431 4.17 11.30 13.57
N GLN A 432 4.08 11.53 12.24
CA GLN A 432 2.80 11.77 11.58
C GLN A 432 1.83 10.60 11.80
N LEU A 433 2.30 9.36 11.67
CA LEU A 433 1.51 8.15 11.92
C LEU A 433 1.06 8.07 13.39
N LYS A 434 1.96 8.38 14.35
CA LYS A 434 1.63 8.38 15.77
C LYS A 434 0.53 9.41 16.09
N ILE A 435 0.65 10.64 15.57
CA ILE A 435 -0.38 11.68 15.72
C ILE A 435 -1.70 11.19 15.13
N THR A 436 -1.67 10.65 13.92
CA THR A 436 -2.87 10.17 13.22
C THR A 436 -3.54 9.01 13.99
N TYR A 437 -2.78 8.03 14.44
CA TYR A 437 -3.31 6.86 15.16
C TYR A 437 -3.89 7.23 16.53
N ASN A 438 -3.52 8.41 17.05
CA ASN A 438 -4.04 8.99 18.27
C ASN A 438 -5.09 10.09 18.05
N SER A 439 -5.75 10.11 16.89
CA SER A 439 -6.78 11.08 16.54
C SER A 439 -8.15 10.42 16.48
N ASP A 440 -9.12 11.01 17.16
CA ASP A 440 -10.52 10.56 17.12
C ASP A 440 -11.30 11.31 16.03
N ILE A 441 -10.94 12.57 15.80
CA ILE A 441 -11.42 13.36 14.66
C ILE A 441 -10.20 13.95 13.95
N PHE A 442 -10.08 13.68 12.66
CA PHE A 442 -9.00 14.21 11.84
C PHE A 442 -9.57 15.17 10.79
N ILE A 443 -9.17 16.43 10.87
CA ILE A 443 -9.73 17.52 10.07
C ILE A 443 -8.65 18.05 9.14
N SER A 444 -8.96 18.16 7.84
CA SER A 444 -8.09 18.84 6.86
C SER A 444 -8.91 19.29 5.65
N ILE A 445 -8.33 20.21 4.86
CA ILE A 445 -8.85 20.51 3.52
C ILE A 445 -8.33 19.46 2.52
N HIS A 446 -9.00 19.31 1.39
CA HIS A 446 -8.63 18.39 0.30
C HIS A 446 -7.13 18.36 0.00
N GLY A 447 -6.53 17.18 -0.04
CA GLY A 447 -5.12 16.99 -0.39
C GLY A 447 -4.52 15.70 0.15
N ALA A 448 -3.31 15.34 -0.34
CA ALA A 448 -2.65 14.05 -0.05
C ALA A 448 -2.48 13.73 1.46
N GLY A 449 -2.47 14.76 2.33
CA GLY A 449 -2.45 14.55 3.78
C GLY A 449 -3.66 13.78 4.33
N LEU A 450 -4.82 13.82 3.65
CA LEU A 450 -5.98 13.02 4.03
C LEU A 450 -5.79 11.51 3.84
N THR A 451 -4.77 11.08 3.10
CA THR A 451 -4.41 9.65 3.01
C THR A 451 -4.04 9.04 4.37
N HIS A 452 -3.70 9.87 5.36
CA HIS A 452 -3.51 9.45 6.74
C HIS A 452 -4.74 8.75 7.34
N LEU A 453 -5.94 8.94 6.75
CA LEU A 453 -7.15 8.21 7.16
C LEU A 453 -6.97 6.69 7.18
N LEU A 454 -6.03 6.15 6.40
CA LEU A 454 -5.66 4.74 6.44
C LEU A 454 -5.23 4.27 7.85
N PHE A 455 -4.66 5.16 8.65
CA PHE A 455 -4.07 4.87 9.95
C PHE A 455 -4.88 5.40 11.14
N LEU A 456 -6.07 5.92 10.89
CA LEU A 456 -6.99 6.32 11.96
C LEU A 456 -7.53 5.10 12.71
N PRO A 457 -7.86 5.23 14.01
CA PRO A 457 -8.60 4.20 14.75
C PRO A 457 -9.96 3.91 14.09
N ASP A 458 -10.48 2.71 14.26
CA ASP A 458 -11.72 2.27 13.59
C ASP A 458 -12.95 3.15 13.97
N TRP A 459 -12.94 3.78 15.14
CA TRP A 459 -14.02 4.69 15.60
C TRP A 459 -13.88 6.13 15.12
N ALA A 460 -12.77 6.46 14.47
CA ALA A 460 -12.47 7.84 14.12
C ALA A 460 -13.33 8.37 12.97
N VAL A 461 -13.39 9.70 12.91
CA VAL A 461 -14.03 10.43 11.82
C VAL A 461 -12.96 11.21 11.06
N ILE A 462 -12.95 11.04 9.73
CA ILE A 462 -12.23 11.93 8.81
C ILE A 462 -13.16 13.04 8.35
N PHE A 463 -12.78 14.29 8.62
CA PHE A 463 -13.54 15.47 8.18
C PHE A 463 -12.74 16.23 7.13
N GLU A 464 -13.10 16.03 5.87
CA GLU A 464 -12.60 16.81 4.73
C GLU A 464 -13.38 18.11 4.64
N LEU A 465 -12.77 19.24 5.06
CA LEU A 465 -13.42 20.54 5.12
C LEU A 465 -14.06 20.95 3.79
N TYR A 466 -13.36 20.73 2.68
CA TYR A 466 -13.89 20.94 1.35
C TYR A 466 -13.18 20.03 0.35
N ASN A 467 -13.93 19.31 -0.44
CA ASN A 467 -13.42 18.33 -1.40
C ASN A 467 -12.94 18.91 -2.73
N CYS A 468 -13.07 20.25 -2.92
CA CYS A 468 -12.62 20.93 -4.13
C CYS A 468 -13.17 20.32 -5.44
N GLU A 469 -14.43 19.88 -5.44
CA GLU A 469 -15.12 19.21 -6.56
C GLU A 469 -14.50 17.84 -6.97
N ASP A 470 -13.74 17.20 -6.06
CA ASP A 470 -13.25 15.84 -6.17
C ASP A 470 -13.91 14.99 -5.07
N ASP A 471 -15.20 14.80 -5.22
CA ASP A 471 -16.12 14.30 -4.20
C ASP A 471 -15.89 12.83 -3.82
N ARG A 472 -15.17 12.05 -4.65
CA ARG A 472 -15.00 10.62 -4.44
C ARG A 472 -13.62 10.22 -3.92
N CYS A 473 -12.59 11.04 -4.09
CA CYS A 473 -11.21 10.67 -3.81
C CYS A 473 -11.02 10.12 -2.38
N TYR A 474 -11.31 10.92 -1.35
CA TYR A 474 -11.14 10.49 0.05
C TYR A 474 -12.38 9.83 0.63
N LEU A 475 -13.57 10.09 0.08
CA LEU A 475 -14.77 9.32 0.39
C LEU A 475 -14.57 7.83 0.07
N ASP A 476 -14.10 7.52 -1.14
CA ASP A 476 -13.88 6.14 -1.56
C ASP A 476 -12.77 5.48 -0.74
N LEU A 477 -11.67 6.20 -0.44
CA LEU A 477 -10.63 5.69 0.42
C LEU A 477 -11.12 5.40 1.86
N ALA A 478 -11.94 6.28 2.41
CA ALA A 478 -12.55 6.10 3.73
C ALA A 478 -13.50 4.89 3.75
N ARG A 479 -14.30 4.69 2.69
CA ARG A 479 -15.16 3.51 2.52
C ARG A 479 -14.35 2.21 2.50
N LEU A 480 -13.25 2.18 1.75
CA LEU A 480 -12.35 1.03 1.71
C LEU A 480 -11.77 0.73 3.10
N ARG A 481 -11.32 1.75 3.83
CA ARG A 481 -10.75 1.59 5.18
C ARG A 481 -11.81 1.31 6.25
N GLY A 482 -13.06 1.68 6.02
CA GLY A 482 -14.14 1.57 7.00
C GLY A 482 -14.15 2.71 8.03
N ILE A 483 -13.66 3.90 7.67
CA ILE A 483 -13.65 5.10 8.49
C ILE A 483 -14.82 5.99 8.11
N HIS A 484 -15.46 6.60 9.11
CA HIS A 484 -16.56 7.50 8.85
C HIS A 484 -16.06 8.80 8.17
N TYR A 485 -16.56 9.08 6.97
CA TYR A 485 -16.23 10.27 6.20
C TYR A 485 -17.29 11.36 6.38
N MET A 486 -16.82 12.60 6.56
CA MET A 486 -17.65 13.80 6.54
C MET A 486 -17.00 14.87 5.67
N THR A 487 -17.82 15.68 5.03
CA THR A 487 -17.37 16.87 4.29
C THR A 487 -18.33 18.03 4.48
N TRP A 488 -17.97 19.20 3.96
CA TRP A 488 -18.79 20.40 4.03
C TRP A 488 -20.08 20.24 3.23
N GLU A 489 -21.21 20.61 3.85
CA GLU A 489 -22.55 20.38 3.28
C GLU A 489 -23.12 21.64 2.63
N LYS A 490 -22.77 22.83 3.13
CA LYS A 490 -23.38 24.11 2.72
C LYS A 490 -22.43 24.94 1.88
N ALA A 491 -22.60 24.92 0.56
CA ALA A 491 -21.72 25.62 -0.36
C ALA A 491 -21.69 27.15 -0.13
N ASP A 492 -22.79 27.74 0.35
CA ASP A 492 -22.93 29.18 0.68
C ASP A 492 -22.13 29.58 1.94
N LYS A 493 -21.66 28.62 2.71
CA LYS A 493 -20.88 28.81 3.95
C LYS A 493 -19.36 28.56 3.77
N VAL A 494 -18.92 28.32 2.56
CA VAL A 494 -17.51 28.21 2.14
C VAL A 494 -17.19 29.37 1.20
N ILE A 495 -16.17 30.15 1.53
CA ILE A 495 -15.83 31.37 0.79
C ILE A 495 -14.46 31.17 0.15
N PRO A 496 -14.37 30.98 -1.18
CA PRO A 496 -13.11 30.96 -1.89
C PRO A 496 -12.47 32.36 -1.93
N GLN A 497 -11.14 32.42 -1.86
CA GLN A 497 -10.39 33.67 -1.97
C GLN A 497 -10.51 34.31 -3.37
N ASP A 498 -10.54 33.46 -4.39
CA ASP A 498 -10.64 33.83 -5.80
C ASP A 498 -11.22 32.66 -6.63
N LYS A 499 -11.21 32.76 -7.95
CA LYS A 499 -11.76 31.72 -8.85
C LYS A 499 -10.89 30.47 -8.96
N GLY A 500 -9.68 30.45 -8.38
CA GLY A 500 -8.78 29.30 -8.44
C GLY A 500 -8.13 29.13 -9.80
N HIS A 501 -7.25 30.06 -10.18
CA HIS A 501 -6.49 30.02 -11.43
C HIS A 501 -5.09 29.47 -11.26
N HIS A 502 -4.69 28.55 -12.14
CA HIS A 502 -3.31 28.10 -12.28
C HIS A 502 -2.76 28.43 -13.67
N PRO A 503 -1.57 29.03 -13.79
CA PRO A 503 -1.04 29.54 -15.07
C PRO A 503 -0.94 28.50 -16.20
N THR A 504 -0.75 27.22 -15.85
CA THR A 504 -0.57 26.13 -16.84
C THR A 504 -1.72 25.12 -16.85
N LEU A 505 -2.51 25.02 -15.76
CA LEU A 505 -3.56 23.99 -15.62
C LEU A 505 -4.98 24.57 -15.70
N GLY A 506 -5.11 25.90 -15.81
CA GLY A 506 -6.41 26.58 -15.91
C GLY A 506 -7.14 26.73 -14.59
N ASP A 507 -8.44 26.99 -14.65
CA ASP A 507 -9.28 27.26 -13.49
C ASP A 507 -9.76 25.96 -12.84
N HIS A 508 -9.57 25.84 -11.52
CA HIS A 508 -10.07 24.73 -10.73
C HIS A 508 -10.14 25.10 -9.24
N PRO A 509 -11.14 24.66 -8.46
CA PRO A 509 -11.24 24.90 -7.02
C PRO A 509 -10.01 24.46 -6.20
N LYS A 510 -9.16 23.58 -6.72
CA LYS A 510 -7.89 23.18 -6.09
C LYS A 510 -6.81 24.28 -6.09
N PHE A 511 -7.00 25.37 -6.83
CA PHE A 511 -6.01 26.44 -7.00
C PHE A 511 -6.34 27.75 -6.29
N THR A 512 -7.17 27.70 -5.27
CA THR A 512 -7.48 28.83 -4.39
C THR A 512 -7.42 28.45 -2.91
N ASN A 513 -7.60 29.43 -2.04
CA ASN A 513 -7.67 29.29 -0.59
C ASN A 513 -9.10 29.57 -0.12
N TYR A 514 -9.44 29.18 1.11
CA TYR A 514 -10.82 29.18 1.58
C TYR A 514 -10.97 29.73 2.99
N SER A 515 -12.08 30.40 3.25
CA SER A 515 -12.58 30.68 4.60
C SER A 515 -13.87 29.91 4.83
N PHE A 516 -14.11 29.50 6.07
CA PHE A 516 -15.25 28.67 6.48
C PHE A 516 -16.06 29.37 7.55
N ASP A 517 -17.41 29.28 7.46
CA ASP A 517 -18.31 29.76 8.51
C ASP A 517 -18.05 28.99 9.81
N VAL A 518 -17.71 29.70 10.89
CA VAL A 518 -17.34 29.10 12.18
C VAL A 518 -18.51 28.32 12.80
N THR A 519 -19.74 28.80 12.66
CA THR A 519 -20.92 28.16 13.24
C THR A 519 -21.20 26.82 12.56
N GLU A 520 -21.16 26.81 11.23
CA GLU A 520 -21.36 25.58 10.46
C GLU A 520 -20.20 24.60 10.68
N PHE A 521 -18.94 25.06 10.76
CA PHE A 521 -17.80 24.26 11.13
C PHE A 521 -18.02 23.53 12.46
N MET A 522 -18.39 24.28 13.51
CA MET A 522 -18.64 23.69 14.83
C MET A 522 -19.83 22.73 14.83
N ARG A 523 -20.90 23.01 14.07
CA ARG A 523 -22.02 22.08 13.90
C ARG A 523 -21.54 20.72 13.36
N LEU A 524 -20.70 20.74 12.32
CA LEU A 524 -20.15 19.52 11.71
C LEU A 524 -19.18 18.80 12.66
N VAL A 525 -18.31 19.52 13.38
CA VAL A 525 -17.40 18.92 14.37
C VAL A 525 -18.17 18.28 15.52
N MET A 526 -19.24 18.91 16.02
CA MET A 526 -20.11 18.30 17.05
C MET A 526 -20.81 17.05 16.55
N SER A 527 -21.24 17.03 15.29
CA SER A 527 -21.77 15.81 14.64
C SER A 527 -20.71 14.71 14.55
N ALA A 528 -19.46 15.06 14.17
CA ALA A 528 -18.34 14.12 14.17
C ALA A 528 -18.08 13.53 15.57
N ALA A 529 -18.08 14.37 16.60
CA ALA A 529 -17.90 13.95 17.99
C ALA A 529 -18.97 12.95 18.45
N GLN A 530 -20.24 13.19 18.08
CA GLN A 530 -21.34 12.25 18.36
C GLN A 530 -21.14 10.90 17.67
N LYS A 531 -20.61 10.90 16.44
CA LYS A 531 -20.33 9.65 15.71
C LYS A 531 -19.20 8.85 16.38
N VAL A 532 -18.13 9.53 16.80
CA VAL A 532 -17.03 8.93 17.55
C VAL A 532 -17.55 8.27 18.83
N THR A 533 -18.27 9.03 19.66
CA THR A 533 -18.71 8.54 20.99
C THR A 533 -19.76 7.44 20.93
N ARG A 534 -20.51 7.33 19.82
CA ARG A 534 -21.49 6.25 19.59
C ARG A 534 -20.90 5.00 18.93
N HIS A 535 -19.64 5.05 18.52
CA HIS A 535 -19.02 3.92 17.84
C HIS A 535 -18.76 2.77 18.82
N PRO A 536 -19.12 1.49 18.50
CA PRO A 536 -19.00 0.36 19.43
C PRO A 536 -17.57 0.11 19.93
N LYS A 537 -16.57 0.44 19.13
CA LYS A 537 -15.14 0.30 19.45
C LYS A 537 -14.56 1.52 20.17
N TRP A 538 -15.35 2.56 20.43
CA TRP A 538 -14.89 3.72 21.19
C TRP A 538 -14.54 3.29 22.63
N PRO A 539 -13.33 3.58 23.13
CA PRO A 539 -12.87 3.05 24.43
C PRO A 539 -13.75 3.38 25.62
N PHE A 540 -14.57 4.43 25.52
CA PHE A 540 -15.42 4.92 26.59
C PHE A 540 -16.91 4.70 26.34
N THR A 541 -17.31 3.92 25.38
CA THR A 541 -18.75 3.66 25.05
C THR A 541 -19.48 3.06 26.26
N GLN A 542 -18.80 2.28 27.12
CA GLN A 542 -19.40 1.69 28.31
C GLN A 542 -19.74 2.73 29.40
N TYR A 543 -19.05 3.86 29.44
CA TYR A 543 -19.30 4.91 30.42
C TYR A 543 -20.44 5.87 30.05
N HIS A 544 -20.87 5.88 28.79
CA HIS A 544 -21.99 6.72 28.31
C HIS A 544 -23.36 6.10 28.53
N ASN A 545 -23.45 4.80 28.84
CA ASN A 545 -24.71 4.14 29.14
C ASN A 545 -25.11 4.27 30.62
N GLU A 546 -24.27 4.91 31.44
CA GLU A 546 -24.51 5.14 32.87
C GLU A 546 -24.80 6.63 33.21
N LEU A 547 -24.87 7.49 32.18
CA LEU A 547 -25.26 8.90 32.30
C LEU A 547 -26.57 9.15 31.51
#